data_f60ddbb53d82c8fe59bc6cc42244e132
#
_entry.id   f60ddbb53d82c8fe59bc6cc42244e132
#
_cell.length_a   1.000
_cell.length_b   1.000
_cell.length_c   1.000
_cell.angle_alpha   90.00
_cell.angle_beta   90.00
_cell.angle_gamma   90.00
#
_symmetry.space_group_name_H-M   'P 1'
#
loop_
_entity.id
_entity.type
_entity.pdbx_description
1 polymer ?
#
loop_
_entity_poly.entity_id
_entity_poly.type
_entity_poly.pdbx_seq_one_letter_code
_entity_poly.pdbx_strand_id
1 'polypeptide(L)'
;MQQSPQEILLAEPRGFCAGVDRAIEIVERAIQKFGAPIYVRHEIVHNTYVVNDLKAKGAIFIEELADVPPGATLVFSAHGVSKAVQQEAEARGFSIFDATCPLVSKVHVEVAKLAKEGYEFIMIGHKGHPEVEGTMGQLDHGIHLVEDVEDVARVQPAQTAKLAVVTQTTLSVDDAAEITAAVRARFPQVREPKQQDICYATQNRQDAVKLLAPQVDLVIVVGSPTSSNSNRLRELAGRLGTRAYMVDSAEELRTEWFEGVTRVGLTAGASAPEVLVRAVTDRIKALGAVSVRKMDGIEETIKFPLPKGLKIDAATGLEITERTPETGPARG
;
A
#
# COMPACT_ATOMS: atom_id res chain seq x y z
N MET A 1 -18.89 -37.92 8.18
CA MET A 1 -17.46 -37.52 8.13
C MET A 1 -17.41 -36.02 7.83
N GLN A 2 -16.89 -35.20 8.72
CA GLN A 2 -16.67 -33.80 8.42
C GLN A 2 -15.69 -33.71 7.25
N GLN A 3 -16.10 -33.06 6.15
CA GLN A 3 -15.18 -32.80 5.04
C GLN A 3 -14.12 -31.81 5.50
N SER A 4 -12.89 -32.24 5.49
CA SER A 4 -11.72 -31.39 5.72
C SER A 4 -11.26 -30.78 4.40
N PRO A 5 -10.57 -29.63 4.40
CA PRO A 5 -9.98 -29.09 3.19
C PRO A 5 -9.11 -30.11 2.48
N GLN A 6 -9.21 -30.22 1.16
CA GLN A 6 -8.40 -31.14 0.36
C GLN A 6 -7.37 -30.41 -0.51
N GLU A 7 -7.72 -29.19 -0.96
CA GLU A 7 -6.86 -28.40 -1.84
C GLU A 7 -6.75 -26.96 -1.32
N ILE A 8 -5.55 -26.40 -1.42
CA ILE A 8 -5.28 -24.97 -1.28
C ILE A 8 -4.94 -24.42 -2.66
N LEU A 9 -5.68 -23.41 -3.10
CA LEU A 9 -5.43 -22.68 -4.34
C LEU A 9 -4.85 -21.30 -3.99
N LEU A 10 -3.60 -21.07 -4.37
CA LEU A 10 -2.90 -19.82 -4.10
C LEU A 10 -3.15 -18.81 -5.23
N ALA A 11 -3.65 -17.63 -4.89
CA ALA A 11 -3.76 -16.53 -5.84
C ALA A 11 -2.37 -16.07 -6.35
N GLU A 12 -2.33 -15.61 -7.59
CA GLU A 12 -1.12 -15.02 -8.18
C GLU A 12 -1.53 -13.76 -8.99
N PRO A 13 -0.98 -12.53 -8.74
CA PRO A 13 -0.01 -12.26 -7.67
C PRO A 13 -0.65 -12.15 -6.28
N ARG A 14 0.18 -12.28 -5.25
CA ARG A 14 -0.17 -12.08 -3.85
C ARG A 14 1.04 -11.54 -3.08
N GLY A 15 0.81 -11.04 -1.86
CA GLY A 15 1.87 -10.59 -0.96
C GLY A 15 2.58 -9.32 -1.41
N PHE A 16 3.81 -9.11 -0.99
CA PHE A 16 4.54 -7.86 -1.15
C PHE A 16 4.52 -7.30 -2.58
N CYS A 17 4.39 -5.97 -2.66
CA CYS A 17 4.58 -5.20 -3.90
C CYS A 17 5.88 -4.41 -3.85
N ALA A 18 6.34 -3.93 -5.01
CA ALA A 18 7.60 -3.16 -5.10
C ALA A 18 7.65 -1.92 -4.19
N GLY A 19 6.51 -1.28 -3.91
CA GLY A 19 6.44 -0.13 -3.01
C GLY A 19 6.70 -0.52 -1.56
N VAL A 20 6.14 -1.65 -1.13
CA VAL A 20 6.32 -2.23 0.21
C VAL A 20 7.75 -2.73 0.39
N ASP A 21 8.26 -3.54 -0.55
CA ASP A 21 9.65 -4.02 -0.51
C ASP A 21 10.63 -2.85 -0.36
N ARG A 22 10.48 -1.81 -1.19
CA ARG A 22 11.31 -0.61 -1.12
C ARG A 22 11.23 0.08 0.23
N ALA A 23 10.04 0.22 0.80
CA ALA A 23 9.85 0.94 2.06
C ALA A 23 10.51 0.21 3.23
N ILE A 24 10.38 -1.11 3.28
CA ILE A 24 11.04 -1.96 4.29
C ILE A 24 12.56 -1.87 4.13
N GLU A 25 13.06 -2.02 2.90
CA GLU A 25 14.49 -1.95 2.61
C GLU A 25 15.10 -0.60 3.00
N ILE A 26 14.38 0.51 2.84
CA ILE A 26 14.84 1.84 3.28
C ILE A 26 15.10 1.87 4.79
N VAL A 27 14.20 1.33 5.62
CA VAL A 27 14.37 1.29 7.08
C VAL A 27 15.55 0.37 7.46
N GLU A 28 15.63 -0.82 6.87
CA GLU A 28 16.72 -1.77 7.14
C GLU A 28 18.08 -1.18 6.76
N ARG A 29 18.17 -0.55 5.60
CA ARG A 29 19.40 0.13 5.15
C ARG A 29 19.76 1.35 6.02
N ALA A 30 18.77 2.10 6.49
CA ALA A 30 18.99 3.19 7.43
C ALA A 30 19.56 2.66 8.75
N ILE A 31 19.01 1.57 9.31
CA ILE A 31 19.54 0.91 10.52
C ILE A 31 20.98 0.43 10.28
N GLN A 32 21.24 -0.21 9.14
CA GLN A 32 22.58 -0.70 8.80
C GLN A 32 23.61 0.42 8.68
N LYS A 33 23.22 1.56 8.09
CA LYS A 33 24.14 2.68 7.81
C LYS A 33 24.37 3.58 9.01
N PHE A 34 23.32 3.91 9.75
CA PHE A 34 23.37 4.93 10.82
C PHE A 34 23.33 4.32 12.21
N GLY A 35 23.03 3.03 12.33
CA GLY A 35 22.79 2.36 13.61
C GLY A 35 21.37 2.64 14.14
N ALA A 36 20.95 1.84 15.12
CA ALA A 36 19.70 2.05 15.83
C ALA A 36 19.88 3.13 16.92
N PRO A 37 18.83 3.88 17.26
CA PRO A 37 17.47 3.80 16.71
C PRO A 37 17.29 4.60 15.41
N ILE A 38 16.42 4.09 14.53
CA ILE A 38 15.88 4.84 13.39
C ILE A 38 14.41 5.14 13.69
N TYR A 39 14.01 6.40 13.55
CA TYR A 39 12.63 6.82 13.78
C TYR A 39 11.82 6.68 12.50
N VAL A 40 10.62 6.13 12.59
CA VAL A 40 9.74 5.94 11.45
C VAL A 40 8.40 6.60 11.77
N ARG A 41 8.01 7.59 10.97
CA ARG A 41 6.73 8.25 11.16
C ARG A 41 5.62 7.39 10.60
N HIS A 42 4.70 7.01 11.48
CA HIS A 42 3.62 6.05 11.24
C HIS A 42 4.16 4.65 10.91
N GLU A 43 3.30 3.63 10.86
CA GLU A 43 3.69 2.30 10.38
C GLU A 43 4.29 2.38 8.99
N ILE A 44 5.46 1.77 8.76
CA ILE A 44 6.13 1.84 7.43
C ILE A 44 5.22 1.32 6.33
N VAL A 45 4.48 0.26 6.64
CA VAL A 45 3.37 -0.33 5.87
C VAL A 45 2.38 -0.95 6.87
N HIS A 46 1.14 -1.11 6.49
CA HIS A 46 0.10 -1.71 7.35
C HIS A 46 0.25 -3.23 7.43
N ASN A 47 1.20 -3.69 8.24
CA ASN A 47 1.37 -5.11 8.56
C ASN A 47 2.06 -5.28 9.92
N THR A 48 1.37 -5.92 10.86
CA THR A 48 1.84 -6.10 12.24
C THR A 48 3.16 -6.86 12.33
N TYR A 49 3.34 -7.91 11.52
CA TYR A 49 4.59 -8.69 11.48
C TYR A 49 5.76 -7.84 11.03
N VAL A 50 5.61 -7.07 9.95
CA VAL A 50 6.65 -6.18 9.42
C VAL A 50 7.04 -5.11 10.44
N VAL A 51 6.06 -4.46 11.06
CA VAL A 51 6.29 -3.44 12.09
C VAL A 51 7.05 -4.03 13.27
N ASN A 52 6.67 -5.22 13.74
CA ASN A 52 7.34 -5.88 14.87
C ASN A 52 8.76 -6.35 14.51
N ASP A 53 8.97 -6.85 13.31
CA ASP A 53 10.30 -7.24 12.83
C ASP A 53 11.26 -6.04 12.77
N LEU A 54 10.79 -4.90 12.24
CA LEU A 54 11.59 -3.68 12.20
C LEU A 54 11.82 -3.08 13.59
N LYS A 55 10.85 -3.17 14.51
CA LYS A 55 11.06 -2.81 15.93
C LYS A 55 12.16 -3.64 16.56
N ALA A 56 12.15 -4.95 16.32
CA ALA A 56 13.18 -5.85 16.83
C ALA A 56 14.58 -5.53 16.26
N LYS A 57 14.65 -4.97 15.05
CA LYS A 57 15.90 -4.50 14.41
C LYS A 57 16.33 -3.11 14.87
N GLY A 58 15.50 -2.39 15.65
CA GLY A 58 15.85 -1.08 16.22
C GLY A 58 15.14 0.13 15.59
N ALA A 59 14.05 -0.08 14.84
CA ALA A 59 13.18 1.01 14.43
C ALA A 59 12.23 1.42 15.57
N ILE A 60 12.02 2.73 15.72
CA ILE A 60 11.05 3.31 16.64
C ILE A 60 9.95 3.98 15.81
N PHE A 61 8.73 3.48 15.92
CA PHE A 61 7.58 4.06 15.23
C PHE A 61 6.97 5.16 16.08
N ILE A 62 6.72 6.31 15.46
CA ILE A 62 6.16 7.51 16.12
C ILE A 62 5.02 8.09 15.27
N GLU A 63 4.12 8.79 15.92
CA GLU A 63 3.07 9.56 15.25
C GLU A 63 3.42 11.05 15.18
N GLU A 64 4.00 11.59 16.24
CA GLU A 64 4.33 13.02 16.34
C GLU A 64 5.83 13.25 16.22
N LEU A 65 6.22 14.26 15.43
CA LEU A 65 7.63 14.63 15.27
C LEU A 65 8.28 15.14 16.56
N ALA A 66 7.45 15.54 17.52
CA ALA A 66 7.93 15.96 18.85
C ALA A 66 8.61 14.83 19.63
N ASP A 67 8.27 13.57 19.31
CA ASP A 67 8.85 12.39 19.96
C ASP A 67 10.23 12.01 19.39
N VAL A 68 10.69 12.71 18.34
CA VAL A 68 11.97 12.45 17.68
C VAL A 68 13.06 13.37 18.26
N PRO A 69 14.18 12.81 18.78
CA PRO A 69 15.31 13.63 19.27
C PRO A 69 15.95 14.46 18.17
N PRO A 70 16.50 15.65 18.50
CA PRO A 70 17.23 16.48 17.53
C PRO A 70 18.37 15.71 16.86
N GLY A 71 18.51 15.88 15.54
CA GLY A 71 19.58 15.25 14.75
C GLY A 71 19.39 13.76 14.47
N ALA A 72 18.27 13.17 14.87
CA ALA A 72 17.96 11.77 14.59
C ALA A 72 17.69 11.52 13.10
N THR A 73 17.81 10.24 12.70
CA THR A 73 17.39 9.79 11.37
C THR A 73 15.91 9.45 11.41
N LEU A 74 15.15 10.07 10.51
CA LEU A 74 13.70 9.91 10.35
C LEU A 74 13.37 9.32 8.99
N VAL A 75 12.47 8.33 8.97
CA VAL A 75 11.92 7.75 7.74
C VAL A 75 10.43 8.09 7.66
N PHE A 76 9.97 8.64 6.55
CA PHE A 76 8.54 8.75 6.24
C PHE A 76 8.03 7.43 5.67
N SER A 77 6.84 7.01 6.09
CA SER A 77 6.25 5.72 5.67
C SER A 77 5.88 5.68 4.19
N ALA A 78 5.57 4.48 3.69
CA ALA A 78 5.13 4.28 2.30
C ALA A 78 3.88 5.08 1.90
N HIS A 79 3.07 5.49 2.88
CA HIS A 79 1.82 6.23 2.68
C HIS A 79 2.02 7.69 2.27
N GLY A 80 3.22 8.23 2.49
CA GLY A 80 3.51 9.65 2.30
C GLY A 80 3.08 10.50 3.49
N VAL A 81 3.46 11.78 3.45
CA VAL A 81 3.17 12.75 4.49
C VAL A 81 2.67 14.06 3.88
N SER A 82 1.99 14.88 4.69
CA SER A 82 1.60 16.24 4.32
C SER A 82 2.84 17.14 4.17
N LYS A 83 2.68 18.24 3.42
CA LYS A 83 3.73 19.28 3.34
C LYS A 83 4.10 19.86 4.70
N ALA A 84 3.12 20.04 5.59
CA ALA A 84 3.34 20.56 6.92
C ALA A 84 4.30 19.66 7.72
N VAL A 85 4.08 18.34 7.68
CA VAL A 85 4.96 17.34 8.32
C VAL A 85 6.36 17.38 7.71
N GLN A 86 6.46 17.46 6.39
CA GLN A 86 7.77 17.54 5.72
C GLN A 86 8.54 18.81 6.14
N GLN A 87 7.88 19.97 6.10
CA GLN A 87 8.47 21.25 6.50
C GLN A 87 8.89 21.26 7.97
N GLU A 88 8.07 20.70 8.87
CA GLU A 88 8.40 20.58 10.28
C GLU A 88 9.63 19.69 10.48
N ALA A 89 9.69 18.53 9.81
CA ALA A 89 10.84 17.62 9.90
C ALA A 89 12.13 18.27 9.41
N GLU A 90 12.09 19.03 8.30
CA GLU A 90 13.19 19.81 7.77
C GLU A 90 13.63 20.91 8.76
N ALA A 91 12.67 21.66 9.33
CA ALA A 91 12.95 22.71 10.29
C ALA A 91 13.58 22.20 11.61
N ARG A 92 13.27 20.97 12.00
CA ARG A 92 13.87 20.29 13.16
C ARG A 92 15.27 19.73 12.88
N GLY A 93 15.73 19.76 11.62
CA GLY A 93 17.08 19.33 11.23
C GLY A 93 17.28 17.82 11.27
N PHE A 94 16.25 17.01 11.06
CA PHE A 94 16.37 15.56 10.97
C PHE A 94 17.11 15.13 9.69
N SER A 95 17.79 13.97 9.76
CA SER A 95 18.26 13.27 8.56
C SER A 95 17.09 12.47 7.99
N ILE A 96 16.45 12.98 6.92
CA ILE A 96 15.18 12.45 6.41
C ILE A 96 15.42 11.50 5.24
N PHE A 97 14.82 10.30 5.30
CA PHE A 97 14.64 9.39 4.17
C PHE A 97 13.15 9.19 3.88
N ASP A 98 12.77 9.50 2.66
CA ASP A 98 11.39 9.40 2.22
C ASP A 98 11.13 8.01 1.60
N ALA A 99 10.37 7.17 2.32
CA ALA A 99 9.95 5.86 1.84
C ALA A 99 8.59 5.89 1.15
N THR A 100 7.99 7.07 0.94
CA THR A 100 6.73 7.20 0.18
C THR A 100 6.79 6.40 -1.12
N CYS A 101 5.78 5.58 -1.34
CA CYS A 101 5.67 4.80 -2.56
C CYS A 101 5.68 5.74 -3.78
N PRO A 102 6.47 5.49 -4.82
CA PRO A 102 6.49 6.33 -6.02
C PRO A 102 5.12 6.53 -6.67
N LEU A 103 4.19 5.57 -6.50
CA LEU A 103 2.83 5.68 -7.01
C LEU A 103 1.97 6.65 -6.18
N VAL A 104 2.22 6.76 -4.88
CA VAL A 104 1.63 7.80 -4.02
C VAL A 104 2.27 9.16 -4.33
N SER A 105 3.59 9.21 -4.48
CA SER A 105 4.30 10.45 -4.87
C SER A 105 3.79 11.00 -6.21
N LYS A 106 3.41 10.12 -7.16
CA LYS A 106 2.78 10.53 -8.43
C LYS A 106 1.51 11.35 -8.18
N VAL A 107 0.64 10.91 -7.27
CA VAL A 107 -0.61 11.63 -6.91
C VAL A 107 -0.27 12.97 -6.27
N HIS A 108 0.68 13.01 -5.32
CA HIS A 108 1.13 14.26 -4.68
C HIS A 108 1.66 15.28 -5.70
N VAL A 109 2.47 14.83 -6.67
CA VAL A 109 3.02 15.68 -7.74
C VAL A 109 1.90 16.19 -8.66
N GLU A 110 0.92 15.35 -8.99
CA GLU A 110 -0.22 15.76 -9.82
C GLU A 110 -1.06 16.82 -9.10
N VAL A 111 -1.38 16.61 -7.82
CA VAL A 111 -2.09 17.58 -6.98
C VAL A 111 -1.31 18.90 -6.95
N ALA A 112 -0.01 18.88 -6.62
CA ALA A 112 0.79 20.09 -6.53
C ALA A 112 0.91 20.83 -7.88
N LYS A 113 0.96 20.10 -9.00
CA LYS A 113 1.00 20.68 -10.35
C LYS A 113 -0.32 21.34 -10.72
N LEU A 114 -1.42 20.64 -10.58
CA LEU A 114 -2.74 21.14 -10.98
C LEU A 114 -3.22 22.28 -10.06
N ALA A 115 -2.84 22.27 -8.78
CA ALA A 115 -3.11 23.37 -7.87
C ALA A 115 -2.49 24.70 -8.36
N LYS A 116 -1.27 24.66 -8.93
CA LYS A 116 -0.64 25.84 -9.54
C LYS A 116 -1.42 26.36 -10.77
N GLU A 117 -2.18 25.48 -11.42
CA GLU A 117 -3.07 25.82 -12.53
C GLU A 117 -4.46 26.30 -12.04
N GLY A 118 -4.67 26.33 -10.70
CA GLY A 118 -5.89 26.78 -10.03
C GLY A 118 -6.99 25.72 -9.94
N TYR A 119 -6.65 24.44 -9.96
CA TYR A 119 -7.62 23.35 -9.75
C TYR A 119 -7.90 23.13 -8.26
N GLU A 120 -9.16 22.82 -7.96
CA GLU A 120 -9.56 22.10 -6.75
C GLU A 120 -9.69 20.60 -7.04
N PHE A 121 -9.82 19.79 -5.98
CA PHE A 121 -9.80 18.35 -6.11
C PHE A 121 -10.94 17.66 -5.37
N ILE A 122 -11.46 16.60 -5.97
CA ILE A 122 -12.22 15.56 -5.29
C ILE A 122 -11.23 14.42 -5.00
N MET A 123 -10.98 14.15 -3.72
CA MET A 123 -10.17 13.02 -3.25
C MET A 123 -11.10 11.87 -2.92
N ILE A 124 -11.03 10.78 -3.68
CA ILE A 124 -11.73 9.53 -3.35
C ILE A 124 -10.83 8.70 -2.45
N GLY A 125 -11.26 8.42 -1.22
CA GLY A 125 -10.44 7.70 -0.24
C GLY A 125 -11.12 7.55 1.10
N HIS A 126 -10.49 6.83 2.02
CA HIS A 126 -11.03 6.58 3.36
C HIS A 126 -10.50 7.61 4.35
N LYS A 127 -11.42 8.27 5.05
CA LYS A 127 -11.10 9.24 6.11
C LYS A 127 -10.20 8.61 7.18
N GLY A 128 -9.17 9.35 7.59
CA GLY A 128 -8.22 8.89 8.62
C GLY A 128 -7.15 7.92 8.10
N HIS A 129 -7.17 7.56 6.82
CA HIS A 129 -6.08 6.77 6.24
C HIS A 129 -4.85 7.66 5.99
N PRO A 130 -3.63 7.26 6.40
CA PRO A 130 -2.42 8.08 6.29
C PRO A 130 -2.13 8.60 4.87
N GLU A 131 -2.37 7.77 3.84
CA GLU A 131 -2.22 8.17 2.43
C GLU A 131 -3.18 9.31 2.04
N VAL A 132 -4.42 9.25 2.54
CA VAL A 132 -5.43 10.29 2.30
C VAL A 132 -5.04 11.58 3.01
N GLU A 133 -4.62 11.50 4.26
CA GLU A 133 -4.12 12.65 5.03
C GLU A 133 -2.88 13.26 4.38
N GLY A 134 -1.94 12.43 3.93
CA GLY A 134 -0.74 12.86 3.21
C GLY A 134 -1.07 13.58 1.91
N THR A 135 -2.02 13.05 1.13
CA THR A 135 -2.46 13.65 -0.15
C THR A 135 -3.25 14.94 0.07
N MET A 136 -4.22 14.93 0.99
CA MET A 136 -4.98 16.14 1.33
C MET A 136 -4.07 17.25 1.87
N GLY A 137 -3.08 16.88 2.68
CA GLY A 137 -2.09 17.81 3.22
C GLY A 137 -1.04 18.31 2.21
N GLN A 138 -1.18 18.02 0.91
CA GLN A 138 -0.37 18.67 -0.13
C GLN A 138 -0.82 20.11 -0.41
N LEU A 139 -2.02 20.47 0.00
CA LEU A 139 -2.57 21.82 -0.11
C LEU A 139 -3.20 22.25 1.23
N ASP A 140 -3.24 23.54 1.49
CA ASP A 140 -3.89 24.09 2.68
C ASP A 140 -5.43 24.05 2.57
N HIS A 141 -5.97 24.03 1.34
CA HIS A 141 -7.41 24.02 1.03
C HIS A 141 -7.64 23.54 -0.41
N GLY A 142 -8.93 23.32 -0.75
CA GLY A 142 -9.35 22.98 -2.12
C GLY A 142 -9.24 21.49 -2.46
N ILE A 143 -9.08 20.61 -1.46
CA ILE A 143 -9.24 19.15 -1.62
C ILE A 143 -10.43 18.70 -0.78
N HIS A 144 -11.39 18.06 -1.43
CA HIS A 144 -12.65 17.60 -0.85
C HIS A 144 -12.67 16.08 -0.81
N LEU A 145 -12.70 15.50 0.39
CA LEU A 145 -12.76 14.05 0.56
C LEU A 145 -14.16 13.52 0.27
N VAL A 146 -14.25 12.44 -0.47
CA VAL A 146 -15.45 11.64 -0.67
C VAL A 146 -15.11 10.16 -0.44
N GLU A 147 -15.95 9.46 0.32
CA GLU A 147 -15.79 8.04 0.63
C GLU A 147 -16.78 7.18 -0.16
N ASP A 148 -17.93 7.74 -0.52
CA ASP A 148 -19.04 7.07 -1.22
C ASP A 148 -19.77 8.02 -2.18
N VAL A 149 -20.80 7.49 -2.86
CA VAL A 149 -21.63 8.25 -3.82
C VAL A 149 -22.45 9.33 -3.12
N GLU A 150 -22.88 9.10 -1.88
CA GLU A 150 -23.65 10.06 -1.07
C GLU A 150 -22.81 11.30 -0.73
N ASP A 151 -21.51 11.12 -0.46
CA ASP A 151 -20.57 12.23 -0.24
C ASP A 151 -20.44 13.10 -1.49
N VAL A 152 -20.42 12.48 -2.68
CA VAL A 152 -20.38 13.22 -3.94
C VAL A 152 -21.56 14.21 -4.03
N ALA A 153 -22.74 13.82 -3.53
CA ALA A 153 -23.92 14.72 -3.53
C ALA A 153 -23.78 15.90 -2.56
N ARG A 154 -22.96 15.75 -1.50
CA ARG A 154 -22.78 16.76 -0.44
C ARG A 154 -21.62 17.73 -0.68
N VAL A 155 -20.60 17.30 -1.42
CA VAL A 155 -19.38 18.08 -1.62
C VAL A 155 -19.68 19.39 -2.37
N GLN A 156 -19.06 20.50 -1.94
CA GLN A 156 -19.27 21.84 -2.50
C GLN A 156 -17.92 22.51 -2.79
N PRO A 157 -17.30 22.21 -3.94
CA PRO A 157 -16.09 22.91 -4.35
C PRO A 157 -16.41 24.39 -4.64
N ALA A 158 -15.48 25.28 -4.34
CA ALA A 158 -15.65 26.71 -4.56
C ALA A 158 -15.73 27.04 -6.06
N GLN A 159 -15.12 26.20 -6.89
CA GLN A 159 -15.24 26.29 -8.34
C GLN A 159 -15.39 24.89 -8.97
N THR A 160 -16.20 24.81 -10.03
CA THR A 160 -16.44 23.56 -10.76
C THR A 160 -15.76 23.53 -12.13
N ALA A 161 -15.34 24.69 -12.65
CA ALA A 161 -14.69 24.79 -13.97
C ALA A 161 -13.26 24.20 -13.99
N LYS A 162 -12.59 24.21 -12.84
CA LYS A 162 -11.26 23.63 -12.66
C LYS A 162 -11.29 22.67 -11.47
N LEU A 163 -11.87 21.53 -11.67
CA LEU A 163 -11.99 20.46 -10.69
C LEU A 163 -11.30 19.22 -11.24
N ALA A 164 -10.53 18.52 -10.42
CA ALA A 164 -9.86 17.27 -10.77
C ALA A 164 -10.21 16.18 -9.76
N VAL A 165 -10.18 14.91 -10.19
CA VAL A 165 -10.30 13.73 -9.32
C VAL A 165 -8.92 13.15 -9.08
N VAL A 166 -8.67 12.77 -7.83
CA VAL A 166 -7.55 11.91 -7.42
C VAL A 166 -8.08 10.85 -6.48
N THR A 167 -7.40 9.70 -6.43
CA THR A 167 -7.85 8.58 -5.58
C THR A 167 -6.73 8.05 -4.70
N GLN A 168 -7.11 7.48 -3.56
CA GLN A 168 -6.23 6.62 -2.77
C GLN A 168 -5.83 5.40 -3.61
N THR A 169 -4.57 4.97 -3.50
CA THR A 169 -4.01 3.92 -4.36
C THR A 169 -4.51 2.50 -4.05
N THR A 170 -5.16 2.29 -2.90
CA THR A 170 -5.55 0.98 -2.36
C THR A 170 -7.07 0.77 -2.25
N LEU A 171 -7.86 1.52 -3.02
CA LEU A 171 -9.31 1.38 -3.04
C LEU A 171 -9.78 0.11 -3.77
N SER A 172 -11.03 -0.26 -3.55
CA SER A 172 -11.77 -1.12 -4.46
C SER A 172 -11.86 -0.46 -5.83
N VAL A 173 -11.46 -1.19 -6.87
CA VAL A 173 -11.49 -0.68 -8.26
C VAL A 173 -12.93 -0.39 -8.68
N ASP A 174 -13.85 -1.28 -8.32
CA ASP A 174 -15.25 -1.17 -8.70
C ASP A 174 -15.94 0.01 -7.97
N ASP A 175 -15.68 0.17 -6.65
CA ASP A 175 -16.22 1.29 -5.86
C ASP A 175 -15.66 2.65 -6.33
N ALA A 176 -14.36 2.72 -6.60
CA ALA A 176 -13.75 3.93 -7.12
C ALA A 176 -14.29 4.33 -8.51
N ALA A 177 -14.59 3.34 -9.35
CA ALA A 177 -15.21 3.59 -10.65
C ALA A 177 -16.64 4.12 -10.51
N GLU A 178 -17.43 3.58 -9.58
CA GLU A 178 -18.79 4.04 -9.28
C GLU A 178 -18.80 5.49 -8.76
N ILE A 179 -17.94 5.78 -7.77
CA ILE A 179 -17.82 7.13 -7.21
C ILE A 179 -17.34 8.11 -8.28
N THR A 180 -16.35 7.73 -9.10
CA THR A 180 -15.87 8.58 -10.20
C THR A 180 -16.96 8.85 -11.23
N ALA A 181 -17.82 7.87 -11.54
CA ALA A 181 -18.95 8.07 -12.43
C ALA A 181 -19.96 9.07 -11.84
N ALA A 182 -20.24 9.00 -10.54
CA ALA A 182 -21.09 9.95 -9.83
C ALA A 182 -20.49 11.37 -9.84
N VAL A 183 -19.18 11.50 -9.61
CA VAL A 183 -18.47 12.78 -9.70
C VAL A 183 -18.61 13.37 -11.12
N ARG A 184 -18.39 12.56 -12.15
CA ARG A 184 -18.53 13.00 -13.56
C ARG A 184 -19.95 13.43 -13.89
N ALA A 185 -20.96 12.71 -13.40
CA ALA A 185 -22.36 13.05 -13.61
C ALA A 185 -22.70 14.39 -12.97
N ARG A 186 -22.17 14.69 -11.78
CA ARG A 186 -22.41 15.95 -11.07
C ARG A 186 -21.55 17.10 -11.61
N PHE A 187 -20.32 16.82 -12.02
CA PHE A 187 -19.34 17.79 -12.50
C PHE A 187 -18.83 17.39 -13.89
N PRO A 188 -19.57 17.64 -14.98
CA PRO A 188 -19.25 17.13 -16.31
C PRO A 188 -17.91 17.60 -16.88
N GLN A 189 -17.32 18.68 -16.34
CA GLN A 189 -16.00 19.20 -16.75
C GLN A 189 -14.86 18.73 -15.85
N VAL A 190 -15.13 17.82 -14.89
CA VAL A 190 -14.09 17.32 -14.00
C VAL A 190 -12.98 16.64 -14.79
N ARG A 191 -11.75 16.94 -14.41
CA ARG A 191 -10.58 16.31 -14.99
C ARG A 191 -10.27 15.03 -14.24
N GLU A 192 -10.26 13.92 -14.95
CA GLU A 192 -9.81 12.64 -14.42
C GLU A 192 -8.29 12.48 -14.60
N PRO A 193 -7.63 11.65 -13.76
CA PRO A 193 -6.21 11.38 -13.91
C PRO A 193 -5.95 10.70 -15.26
N LYS A 194 -4.84 11.05 -15.92
CA LYS A 194 -4.46 10.45 -17.22
C LYS A 194 -4.20 8.95 -17.12
N GLN A 195 -3.76 8.49 -15.98
CA GLN A 195 -3.58 7.08 -15.62
C GLN A 195 -4.23 6.89 -14.26
N GLN A 196 -4.93 5.79 -14.07
CA GLN A 196 -5.56 5.48 -12.80
C GLN A 196 -4.59 5.63 -11.63
N ASP A 197 -5.07 6.19 -10.52
CA ASP A 197 -4.27 6.35 -9.30
C ASP A 197 -4.26 5.06 -8.48
N ILE A 198 -5.28 4.20 -8.61
CA ILE A 198 -5.23 2.85 -8.03
C ILE A 198 -4.01 2.13 -8.58
N CYS A 199 -3.14 1.68 -7.70
CA CYS A 199 -1.85 1.13 -8.12
C CYS A 199 -2.01 -0.26 -8.76
N TYR A 200 -1.05 -0.63 -9.62
CA TYR A 200 -1.02 -1.93 -10.29
C TYR A 200 -1.13 -3.09 -9.30
N ALA A 201 -0.48 -2.97 -8.13
CA ALA A 201 -0.48 -4.03 -7.12
C ALA A 201 -1.88 -4.26 -6.53
N THR A 202 -2.62 -3.18 -6.29
CA THR A 202 -4.02 -3.24 -5.84
C THR A 202 -4.91 -3.86 -6.92
N GLN A 203 -4.77 -3.39 -8.17
CA GLN A 203 -5.52 -3.91 -9.31
C GLN A 203 -5.27 -5.40 -9.51
N ASN A 204 -4.01 -5.81 -9.65
CA ASN A 204 -3.64 -7.21 -9.93
C ASN A 204 -4.13 -8.16 -8.84
N ARG A 205 -4.06 -7.78 -7.55
CA ARG A 205 -4.54 -8.63 -6.45
C ARG A 205 -6.05 -8.74 -6.43
N GLN A 206 -6.77 -7.67 -6.76
CA GLN A 206 -8.24 -7.73 -6.90
C GLN A 206 -8.63 -8.60 -8.10
N ASP A 207 -7.95 -8.49 -9.22
CA ASP A 207 -8.19 -9.35 -10.39
C ASP A 207 -7.89 -10.82 -10.08
N ALA A 208 -6.82 -11.10 -9.34
CA ALA A 208 -6.52 -12.45 -8.86
C ALA A 208 -7.64 -13.02 -7.95
N VAL A 209 -8.22 -12.20 -7.05
CA VAL A 209 -9.35 -12.61 -6.22
C VAL A 209 -10.63 -12.83 -7.03
N LYS A 210 -10.89 -12.00 -8.06
CA LYS A 210 -12.01 -12.21 -8.99
C LYS A 210 -11.94 -13.56 -9.69
N LEU A 211 -10.71 -14.02 -10.00
CA LEU A 211 -10.48 -15.34 -10.60
C LEU A 211 -10.50 -16.47 -9.56
N LEU A 212 -10.01 -16.23 -8.35
CA LEU A 212 -9.92 -17.22 -7.28
C LEU A 212 -11.27 -17.57 -6.68
N ALA A 213 -12.04 -16.55 -6.28
CA ALA A 213 -13.24 -16.71 -5.46
C ALA A 213 -14.29 -17.70 -6.05
N PRO A 214 -14.58 -17.70 -7.36
CA PRO A 214 -15.52 -18.65 -7.96
C PRO A 214 -15.04 -20.11 -7.96
N GLN A 215 -13.77 -20.37 -7.70
CA GLN A 215 -13.16 -21.70 -7.79
C GLN A 215 -13.06 -22.41 -6.44
N VAL A 216 -13.39 -21.72 -5.34
CA VAL A 216 -13.14 -22.20 -3.97
C VAL A 216 -14.37 -22.04 -3.07
N ASP A 217 -14.40 -22.76 -1.96
CA ASP A 217 -15.51 -22.70 -1.00
C ASP A 217 -15.28 -21.63 0.08
N LEU A 218 -14.03 -21.27 0.30
CA LEU A 218 -13.57 -20.34 1.31
C LEU A 218 -12.33 -19.58 0.81
N VAL A 219 -12.28 -18.27 1.01
CA VAL A 219 -11.08 -17.46 0.78
C VAL A 219 -10.48 -17.02 2.12
N ILE A 220 -9.21 -17.27 2.31
CA ILE A 220 -8.41 -16.70 3.39
C ILE A 220 -7.50 -15.60 2.80
N VAL A 221 -7.57 -14.43 3.39
CA VAL A 221 -6.72 -13.28 3.05
C VAL A 221 -5.69 -13.10 4.16
N VAL A 222 -4.43 -13.24 3.84
CA VAL A 222 -3.33 -12.91 4.78
C VAL A 222 -3.09 -11.42 4.75
N GLY A 223 -3.26 -10.74 5.88
CA GLY A 223 -3.11 -9.29 5.99
C GLY A 223 -3.64 -8.74 7.30
N SER A 224 -3.14 -7.56 7.67
CA SER A 224 -3.52 -6.89 8.91
C SER A 224 -4.82 -6.09 8.78
N PRO A 225 -5.61 -5.96 9.86
CA PRO A 225 -6.89 -5.22 9.85
C PRO A 225 -6.76 -3.75 9.43
N THR A 226 -5.61 -3.12 9.68
CA THR A 226 -5.31 -1.74 9.27
C THR A 226 -5.01 -1.59 7.79
N SER A 227 -4.74 -2.71 7.08
CA SER A 227 -4.41 -2.69 5.65
C SER A 227 -5.65 -2.49 4.78
N SER A 228 -5.80 -1.32 4.16
CA SER A 228 -6.87 -1.03 3.20
C SER A 228 -6.88 -2.06 2.05
N ASN A 229 -5.74 -2.36 1.45
CA ASN A 229 -5.66 -3.35 0.38
C ASN A 229 -6.19 -4.73 0.82
N SER A 230 -5.75 -5.25 1.99
CA SER A 230 -6.18 -6.56 2.47
C SER A 230 -7.68 -6.63 2.74
N ASN A 231 -8.26 -5.57 3.32
CA ASN A 231 -9.70 -5.47 3.55
C ASN A 231 -10.47 -5.52 2.23
N ARG A 232 -10.01 -4.81 1.19
CA ARG A 232 -10.66 -4.83 -0.13
C ARG A 232 -10.67 -6.22 -0.75
N LEU A 233 -9.62 -7.03 -0.58
CA LEU A 233 -9.59 -8.41 -1.09
C LEU A 233 -10.62 -9.29 -0.39
N ARG A 234 -10.73 -9.19 0.94
CA ARG A 234 -11.74 -9.92 1.71
C ARG A 234 -13.16 -9.54 1.29
N GLU A 235 -13.44 -8.25 1.19
CA GLU A 235 -14.75 -7.73 0.82
C GLU A 235 -15.13 -8.13 -0.60
N LEU A 236 -14.17 -8.07 -1.53
CA LEU A 236 -14.37 -8.48 -2.91
C LEU A 236 -14.76 -9.96 -3.00
N ALA A 237 -14.05 -10.86 -2.30
CA ALA A 237 -14.41 -12.28 -2.25
C ALA A 237 -15.84 -12.50 -1.71
N GLY A 238 -16.21 -11.77 -0.65
CA GLY A 238 -17.57 -11.79 -0.08
C GLY A 238 -18.64 -11.30 -1.07
N ARG A 239 -18.38 -10.20 -1.79
CA ARG A 239 -19.27 -9.66 -2.83
C ARG A 239 -19.48 -10.65 -4.00
N LEU A 240 -18.48 -11.49 -4.28
CA LEU A 240 -18.55 -12.54 -5.29
C LEU A 240 -19.28 -13.81 -4.79
N GLY A 241 -19.80 -13.79 -3.55
CA GLY A 241 -20.57 -14.89 -2.97
C GLY A 241 -19.74 -15.96 -2.27
N THR A 242 -18.42 -15.80 -2.15
CA THR A 242 -17.54 -16.74 -1.48
C THR A 242 -17.25 -16.29 -0.05
N ARG A 243 -17.39 -17.18 0.94
CA ARG A 243 -17.02 -16.87 2.33
C ARG A 243 -15.56 -16.43 2.38
N ALA A 244 -15.28 -15.35 3.11
CA ALA A 244 -13.92 -14.82 3.18
C ALA A 244 -13.57 -14.33 4.59
N TYR A 245 -12.41 -14.73 5.08
CA TYR A 245 -11.85 -14.25 6.33
C TYR A 245 -10.47 -13.69 6.11
N MET A 246 -10.08 -12.75 6.95
CA MET A 246 -8.74 -12.17 6.96
C MET A 246 -8.04 -12.56 8.25
N VAL A 247 -6.75 -12.89 8.17
CA VAL A 247 -5.91 -13.25 9.29
C VAL A 247 -4.57 -12.52 9.21
N ASP A 248 -4.10 -12.03 10.34
CA ASP A 248 -2.78 -11.40 10.45
C ASP A 248 -1.69 -12.48 10.68
N SER A 249 -2.09 -13.63 11.26
CA SER A 249 -1.20 -14.77 11.47
C SER A 249 -1.92 -16.12 11.35
N ALA A 250 -1.16 -17.22 11.32
CA ALA A 250 -1.70 -18.58 11.23
C ALA A 250 -2.49 -18.99 12.50
N GLU A 251 -2.19 -18.38 13.64
CA GLU A 251 -2.83 -18.65 14.93
C GLU A 251 -4.28 -18.14 14.98
N GLU A 252 -4.63 -17.17 14.14
CA GLU A 252 -5.98 -16.63 14.05
C GLU A 252 -6.94 -17.52 13.26
N LEU A 253 -6.43 -18.55 12.56
CA LEU A 253 -7.27 -19.49 11.83
C LEU A 253 -8.14 -20.29 12.79
N ARG A 254 -9.45 -20.28 12.56
CA ARG A 254 -10.44 -21.01 13.33
C ARG A 254 -10.88 -22.27 12.60
N THR A 255 -10.85 -23.41 13.28
CA THR A 255 -11.17 -24.71 12.68
C THR A 255 -12.59 -24.76 12.13
N GLU A 256 -13.53 -24.07 12.80
CA GLU A 256 -14.92 -24.00 12.35
C GLU A 256 -15.13 -23.33 10.99
N TRP A 257 -14.21 -22.52 10.53
CA TRP A 257 -14.30 -21.91 9.19
C TRP A 257 -14.16 -22.94 8.06
N PHE A 258 -13.53 -24.06 8.35
CA PHE A 258 -13.21 -25.10 7.38
C PHE A 258 -14.25 -26.23 7.34
N GLU A 259 -15.31 -26.14 8.15
CA GLU A 259 -16.39 -27.13 8.13
C GLU A 259 -17.13 -27.11 6.79
N GLY A 260 -17.18 -28.28 6.12
CA GLY A 260 -17.79 -28.42 4.79
C GLY A 260 -16.99 -27.79 3.65
N VAL A 261 -15.75 -27.36 3.89
CA VAL A 261 -14.86 -26.76 2.88
C VAL A 261 -14.01 -27.86 2.24
N THR A 262 -14.02 -27.93 0.92
CA THR A 262 -13.16 -28.82 0.13
C THR A 262 -11.96 -28.06 -0.46
N ARG A 263 -12.20 -26.86 -1.01
CA ARG A 263 -11.15 -26.01 -1.59
C ARG A 263 -11.05 -24.69 -0.88
N VAL A 264 -9.83 -24.36 -0.46
CA VAL A 264 -9.49 -23.09 0.18
C VAL A 264 -8.68 -22.23 -0.79
N GLY A 265 -9.18 -21.03 -1.10
CA GLY A 265 -8.43 -20.00 -1.76
C GLY A 265 -7.56 -19.24 -0.76
N LEU A 266 -6.30 -19.04 -1.07
CA LEU A 266 -5.40 -18.27 -0.23
C LEU A 266 -4.79 -17.12 -1.04
N THR A 267 -4.99 -15.90 -0.56
CA THR A 267 -4.37 -14.68 -1.09
C THR A 267 -3.73 -13.87 0.02
N ALA A 268 -3.01 -12.83 -0.34
CA ALA A 268 -2.34 -11.96 0.62
C ALA A 268 -2.33 -10.51 0.12
N GLY A 269 -2.56 -9.59 1.04
CA GLY A 269 -2.46 -8.16 0.74
C GLY A 269 -1.05 -7.72 0.37
N ALA A 270 -0.94 -6.57 -0.28
CA ALA A 270 0.33 -6.02 -0.79
C ALA A 270 1.38 -5.71 0.31
N SER A 271 0.98 -5.71 1.57
CA SER A 271 1.86 -5.52 2.74
C SER A 271 2.14 -6.79 3.54
N ALA A 272 1.62 -7.95 3.11
CA ALA A 272 1.80 -9.22 3.82
C ALA A 272 3.00 -10.01 3.23
N PRO A 273 4.01 -10.37 4.06
CA PRO A 273 5.16 -11.12 3.59
C PRO A 273 4.83 -12.59 3.32
N GLU A 274 5.55 -13.21 2.39
CA GLU A 274 5.35 -14.61 1.98
C GLU A 274 5.55 -15.59 3.14
N VAL A 275 6.33 -15.23 4.17
CA VAL A 275 6.51 -16.08 5.37
C VAL A 275 5.19 -16.30 6.10
N LEU A 276 4.31 -15.31 6.17
CA LEU A 276 2.97 -15.45 6.77
C LEU A 276 2.08 -16.32 5.90
N VAL A 277 2.15 -16.16 4.56
CA VAL A 277 1.40 -17.02 3.62
C VAL A 277 1.79 -18.47 3.78
N ARG A 278 3.08 -18.76 3.94
CA ARG A 278 3.57 -20.12 4.19
C ARG A 278 3.09 -20.68 5.52
N ALA A 279 3.15 -19.89 6.59
CA ALA A 279 2.67 -20.32 7.91
C ALA A 279 1.16 -20.64 7.88
N VAL A 280 0.36 -19.79 7.24
CA VAL A 280 -1.09 -20.03 7.04
C VAL A 280 -1.32 -21.28 6.19
N THR A 281 -0.56 -21.46 5.10
CA THR A 281 -0.64 -22.64 4.24
C THR A 281 -0.36 -23.93 5.05
N ASP A 282 0.70 -23.93 5.85
CA ASP A 282 1.07 -25.11 6.64
C ASP A 282 0.04 -25.39 7.73
N ARG A 283 -0.56 -24.36 8.33
CA ARG A 283 -1.66 -24.54 9.28
C ARG A 283 -2.90 -25.14 8.61
N ILE A 284 -3.26 -24.73 7.40
CA ILE A 284 -4.39 -25.31 6.65
C ILE A 284 -4.10 -26.76 6.25
N LYS A 285 -2.85 -27.09 5.88
CA LYS A 285 -2.44 -28.49 5.65
C LYS A 285 -2.62 -29.35 6.88
N ALA A 286 -2.28 -28.84 8.06
CA ALA A 286 -2.47 -29.54 9.33
C ALA A 286 -3.96 -29.81 9.65
N LEU A 287 -4.89 -29.08 9.03
CA LEU A 287 -6.34 -29.30 9.11
C LEU A 287 -6.86 -30.33 8.07
N GLY A 288 -5.99 -30.85 7.20
CA GLY A 288 -6.29 -31.93 6.27
C GLY A 288 -6.02 -31.65 4.78
N ALA A 289 -5.63 -30.44 4.40
CA ALA A 289 -5.33 -30.13 2.99
C ALA A 289 -4.10 -30.93 2.49
N VAL A 290 -4.31 -31.70 1.42
CA VAL A 290 -3.27 -32.61 0.88
C VAL A 290 -2.56 -32.04 -0.34
N SER A 291 -3.13 -31.03 -1.02
CA SER A 291 -2.54 -30.41 -2.19
C SER A 291 -2.49 -28.89 -2.09
N VAL A 292 -1.47 -28.32 -2.69
CA VAL A 292 -1.32 -26.86 -2.85
C VAL A 292 -0.98 -26.58 -4.30
N ARG A 293 -1.79 -25.75 -4.93
CA ARG A 293 -1.60 -25.35 -6.33
C ARG A 293 -1.59 -23.82 -6.42
N LYS A 294 -0.70 -23.29 -7.25
CA LYS A 294 -0.75 -21.88 -7.64
C LYS A 294 -1.69 -21.69 -8.83
N MET A 295 -2.39 -20.57 -8.85
CA MET A 295 -3.09 -20.12 -10.05
C MET A 295 -2.09 -19.59 -11.08
N ASP A 296 -2.48 -19.63 -12.33
CA ASP A 296 -1.82 -18.80 -13.35
C ASP A 296 -2.13 -17.32 -13.06
N GLY A 297 -1.13 -16.46 -13.20
CA GLY A 297 -1.29 -15.05 -12.90
C GLY A 297 -0.23 -14.17 -13.56
N ILE A 298 -0.31 -12.88 -13.27
CA ILE A 298 0.62 -11.88 -13.83
C ILE A 298 1.89 -11.87 -12.96
N GLU A 299 3.06 -11.96 -13.61
CA GLU A 299 4.34 -11.73 -12.96
C GLU A 299 4.59 -10.22 -12.80
N GLU A 300 4.79 -9.77 -11.57
CA GLU A 300 5.12 -8.39 -11.27
C GLU A 300 6.64 -8.18 -11.31
N THR A 301 7.12 -7.43 -12.30
CA THR A 301 8.56 -7.18 -12.52
C THR A 301 9.00 -5.77 -12.10
N ILE A 302 8.08 -4.96 -11.60
CA ILE A 302 8.34 -3.57 -11.19
C ILE A 302 9.30 -3.56 -10.00
N LYS A 303 10.32 -2.69 -10.07
CA LYS A 303 11.23 -2.39 -8.97
C LYS A 303 11.39 -0.88 -8.84
N PHE A 304 11.42 -0.39 -7.63
CA PHE A 304 11.65 1.03 -7.36
C PHE A 304 13.05 1.26 -6.78
N PRO A 305 13.77 2.29 -7.24
CA PRO A 305 15.10 2.59 -6.73
C PRO A 305 15.05 3.08 -5.28
N LEU A 306 16.09 2.77 -4.53
CA LEU A 306 16.32 3.36 -3.21
C LEU A 306 16.67 4.84 -3.33
N PRO A 307 16.39 5.66 -2.29
CA PRO A 307 16.80 7.05 -2.26
C PRO A 307 18.32 7.18 -2.23
N LYS A 308 18.81 8.34 -2.65
CA LYS A 308 20.25 8.68 -2.52
C LYS A 308 20.67 8.53 -1.06
N GLY A 309 21.90 8.05 -0.86
CA GLY A 309 22.45 7.85 0.47
C GLY A 309 22.11 6.49 1.12
N LEU A 310 21.20 5.67 0.54
CA LEU A 310 20.91 4.31 1.01
C LEU A 310 21.25 3.23 -0.02
N LYS A 311 21.83 3.57 -1.15
CA LYS A 311 22.37 2.60 -2.10
C LYS A 311 23.70 2.08 -1.56
N ILE A 312 23.67 0.96 -0.85
CA ILE A 312 24.86 0.32 -0.26
C ILE A 312 25.13 -0.96 -1.04
N ASP A 313 26.40 -1.16 -1.43
CA ASP A 313 26.84 -2.43 -1.98
C ASP A 313 26.76 -3.52 -0.90
N ALA A 314 26.00 -4.57 -1.16
CA ALA A 314 25.75 -5.62 -0.18
C ALA A 314 27.02 -6.41 0.22
N ALA A 315 28.04 -6.44 -0.64
CA ALA A 315 29.29 -7.17 -0.39
C ALA A 315 30.33 -6.33 0.37
N THR A 316 30.35 -5.01 0.12
CA THR A 316 31.38 -4.11 0.67
C THR A 316 30.87 -3.22 1.79
N GLY A 317 29.54 -3.06 1.94
CA GLY A 317 28.93 -2.10 2.86
C GLY A 317 29.16 -0.61 2.48
N LEU A 318 29.77 -0.34 1.33
CA LEU A 318 30.07 1.01 0.86
C LEU A 318 28.91 1.55 0.02
N GLU A 319 28.72 2.88 0.08
CA GLU A 319 27.72 3.57 -0.73
C GLU A 319 28.06 3.42 -2.22
N ILE A 320 27.09 2.94 -3.01
CA ILE A 320 27.19 2.93 -4.47
C ILE A 320 26.98 4.37 -4.95
N THR A 321 28.09 5.09 -5.18
CA THR A 321 28.04 6.36 -5.88
C THR A 321 27.80 6.09 -7.36
N GLU A 322 26.66 6.55 -7.90
CA GLU A 322 26.49 6.58 -9.35
C GLU A 322 27.61 7.44 -9.95
N ARG A 323 28.51 6.82 -10.71
CA ARG A 323 29.44 7.59 -11.52
C ARG A 323 28.60 8.44 -12.47
N THR A 324 28.70 9.76 -12.32
CA THR A 324 28.25 10.69 -13.38
C THR A 324 28.94 10.23 -14.65
N PRO A 325 28.24 9.99 -15.77
CA PRO A 325 28.92 9.70 -17.04
C PRO A 325 29.83 10.90 -17.29
N GLU A 326 31.15 10.64 -17.34
CA GLU A 326 32.12 11.63 -17.80
C GLU A 326 31.65 12.06 -19.19
N THR A 327 31.26 13.31 -19.33
CA THR A 327 31.13 13.95 -20.64
C THR A 327 32.51 13.98 -21.24
N GLY A 328 32.80 12.96 -22.06
CA GLY A 328 34.01 12.92 -22.84
C GLY A 328 34.14 14.21 -23.69
N PRO A 329 35.34 14.71 -23.89
CA PRO A 329 35.56 15.96 -24.64
C PRO A 329 34.97 15.79 -26.05
N ALA A 330 34.17 16.78 -26.46
CA ALA A 330 33.70 16.90 -27.84
C ALA A 330 34.95 16.87 -28.76
N ARG A 331 35.05 15.83 -29.59
CA ARG A 331 36.00 15.80 -30.66
C ARG A 331 35.53 16.79 -31.73
N GLY A 332 36.36 17.79 -31.95
CA GLY A 332 36.23 18.79 -32.99
C GLY A 332 36.27 18.25 -34.41
#